data_896bc9228211076477a780b9097e47b7
#
_entry.id   896bc9228211076477a780b9097e47b7
#
_cell.length_a   1.000
_cell.length_b   1.000
_cell.length_c   1.000
_cell.angle_alpha   90.00
_cell.angle_beta   90.00
_cell.angle_gamma   90.00
#
_symmetry.space_group_name_H-M   'P 1'
#
loop_
_entity.id
_entity.type
_entity.pdbx_description
1 polymer ?
#
loop_
_entity_poly.entity_id
_entity_poly.type
_entity_poly.pdbx_seq_one_letter_code
_entity_poly.pdbx_strand_id
1 'polypeptide(L)'
;VLIFAVLFIGNKIEKSKKTLYAKILALIMLGFYVANHAILISIGKWELSKELPFHLCTISGLICCFIMFIPEKNRQFLFEFLFFCGIIGGVQAILTPLGDDYGGYNFFYVQFFFKHAMIIAFPIYLRNNLGMKLSKFSWLKTFLMLNVLMIILIQINDILGSNYMYVNIPPAVENPLVIGKWPIYLYWWE
;
A
#
# COMPACT_ATOMS: atom_id res chain seq x y z
N VAL A 1 -13.73 9.29 -5.92
CA VAL A 1 -14.21 8.94 -7.28
C VAL A 1 -13.61 7.62 -7.75
N LEU A 2 -12.24 7.47 -7.81
CA LEU A 2 -11.59 6.28 -8.39
C LEU A 2 -11.98 4.96 -7.70
N ILE A 3 -12.02 4.91 -6.36
CA ILE A 3 -12.43 3.73 -5.60
C ILE A 3 -13.82 3.26 -6.04
N PHE A 4 -14.78 4.19 -6.07
CA PHE A 4 -16.14 3.88 -6.51
C PHE A 4 -16.20 3.42 -7.98
N ALA A 5 -15.43 4.06 -8.86
CA ALA A 5 -15.38 3.69 -10.28
C ALA A 5 -14.86 2.24 -10.44
N VAL A 6 -13.76 1.89 -9.80
CA VAL A 6 -13.18 0.53 -9.85
C VAL A 6 -14.18 -0.52 -9.36
N LEU A 7 -14.84 -0.27 -8.23
CA LEU A 7 -15.80 -1.20 -7.64
C LEU A 7 -17.09 -1.27 -8.47
N PHE A 8 -17.62 -0.14 -8.93
CA PHE A 8 -18.85 -0.08 -9.73
C PHE A 8 -18.66 -0.79 -11.08
N ILE A 9 -17.60 -0.47 -11.82
CA ILE A 9 -17.26 -1.13 -13.08
C ILE A 9 -17.09 -2.63 -12.84
N GLY A 10 -16.30 -2.99 -11.83
CA GLY A 10 -16.03 -4.38 -11.48
C GLY A 10 -17.28 -5.19 -11.14
N ASN A 11 -18.29 -4.58 -10.50
CA ASN A 11 -19.56 -5.23 -10.21
C ASN A 11 -20.43 -5.45 -11.46
N LYS A 12 -20.29 -4.60 -12.48
CA LYS A 12 -21.04 -4.69 -13.76
C LYS A 12 -20.41 -5.67 -14.74
N ILE A 13 -19.16 -6.03 -14.57
CA ILE A 13 -18.44 -6.96 -15.45
C ILE A 13 -19.02 -8.37 -15.30
N GLU A 14 -19.16 -9.05 -16.43
CA GLU A 14 -19.55 -10.45 -16.52
C GLU A 14 -18.64 -11.34 -15.65
N LYS A 15 -19.22 -12.33 -14.96
CA LYS A 15 -18.51 -13.20 -14.02
C LYS A 15 -17.25 -13.84 -14.62
N SER A 16 -17.32 -14.26 -15.87
CA SER A 16 -16.23 -14.86 -16.65
C SER A 16 -15.02 -13.91 -16.82
N LYS A 17 -15.25 -12.60 -16.83
CA LYS A 17 -14.22 -11.56 -17.07
C LYS A 17 -13.69 -10.89 -15.79
N LYS A 18 -14.23 -11.22 -14.62
CA LYS A 18 -13.83 -10.59 -13.35
C LYS A 18 -12.36 -10.82 -13.00
N THR A 19 -11.85 -12.02 -13.25
CA THR A 19 -10.42 -12.33 -13.04
C THR A 19 -9.52 -11.55 -14.00
N LEU A 20 -9.94 -11.40 -15.26
CA LEU A 20 -9.21 -10.61 -16.26
C LEU A 20 -9.16 -9.14 -15.85
N TYR A 21 -10.27 -8.58 -15.39
CA TYR A 21 -10.33 -7.21 -14.89
C TYR A 21 -9.36 -6.97 -13.73
N ALA A 22 -9.31 -7.88 -12.75
CA ALA A 22 -8.34 -7.80 -11.66
C ALA A 22 -6.89 -7.83 -12.17
N LYS A 23 -6.57 -8.68 -13.15
CA LYS A 23 -5.24 -8.73 -13.76
C LYS A 23 -4.89 -7.43 -14.51
N ILE A 24 -5.86 -6.84 -15.21
CA ILE A 24 -5.66 -5.55 -15.89
C ILE A 24 -5.37 -4.44 -14.86
N LEU A 25 -6.15 -4.36 -13.78
CA LEU A 25 -5.89 -3.40 -12.70
C LEU A 25 -4.50 -3.59 -12.08
N ALA A 26 -4.09 -4.83 -11.84
CA ALA A 26 -2.76 -5.17 -11.33
C ALA A 26 -1.64 -4.71 -12.28
N LEU A 27 -1.80 -4.90 -13.59
CA LEU A 27 -0.84 -4.43 -14.60
C LEU A 27 -0.79 -2.90 -14.71
N ILE A 28 -1.93 -2.23 -14.60
CA ILE A 28 -1.97 -0.75 -14.54
C ILE A 28 -1.20 -0.26 -13.31
N MET A 29 -1.43 -0.87 -12.14
CA MET A 29 -0.67 -0.56 -10.92
C MET A 29 0.83 -0.76 -11.11
N LEU A 30 1.23 -1.88 -11.72
CA LEU A 30 2.64 -2.17 -12.02
C LEU A 30 3.23 -1.12 -12.96
N GLY A 31 2.48 -0.70 -13.99
CA GLY A 31 2.88 0.36 -14.90
C GLY A 31 3.16 1.68 -14.19
N PHE A 32 2.27 2.10 -13.29
CA PHE A 32 2.49 3.29 -12.47
C PHE A 32 3.70 3.16 -11.55
N TYR A 33 3.90 1.96 -10.95
CA TYR A 33 5.04 1.70 -10.08
C TYR A 33 6.37 1.79 -10.85
N VAL A 34 6.46 1.13 -11.99
CA VAL A 34 7.66 1.18 -12.85
C VAL A 34 7.93 2.60 -13.36
N ALA A 35 6.88 3.31 -13.81
CA ALA A 35 7.01 4.69 -14.27
C ALA A 35 7.52 5.62 -13.16
N ASN A 36 7.03 5.45 -11.91
CA ASN A 36 7.50 6.22 -10.76
C ASN A 36 9.02 6.09 -10.58
N HIS A 37 9.53 4.86 -10.51
CA HIS A 37 10.96 4.63 -10.34
C HIS A 37 11.77 5.10 -11.54
N ALA A 38 11.29 4.87 -12.77
CA ALA A 38 11.97 5.31 -13.98
C ALA A 38 12.10 6.84 -14.04
N ILE A 39 11.05 7.58 -13.68
CA ILE A 39 11.06 9.04 -13.63
C ILE A 39 12.03 9.52 -12.53
N LEU A 40 11.95 8.97 -11.31
CA LEU A 40 12.84 9.35 -10.21
C LEU A 40 14.31 9.15 -10.57
N ILE A 41 14.65 8.04 -11.23
CA ILE A 41 16.00 7.76 -11.74
C ILE A 41 16.39 8.80 -12.80
N SER A 42 15.51 9.09 -13.75
CA SER A 42 15.79 10.00 -14.85
C SER A 42 16.06 11.44 -14.41
N ILE A 43 15.43 11.87 -13.31
CA ILE A 43 15.61 13.20 -12.73
C ILE A 43 16.65 13.23 -11.59
N GLY A 44 17.35 12.13 -11.34
CA GLY A 44 18.39 12.03 -10.31
C GLY A 44 17.88 12.14 -8.86
N LYS A 45 16.59 11.87 -8.61
CA LYS A 45 15.96 11.96 -7.27
C LYS A 45 15.69 10.60 -6.63
N TRP A 46 16.11 9.50 -7.24
CA TRP A 46 15.96 8.17 -6.67
C TRP A 46 16.98 7.96 -5.53
N GLU A 47 16.50 7.69 -4.33
CA GLU A 47 17.33 7.50 -3.14
C GLU A 47 17.00 6.17 -2.45
N LEU A 48 18.04 5.41 -2.07
CA LEU A 48 17.89 4.14 -1.36
C LEU A 48 17.14 4.30 -0.02
N SER A 49 17.33 5.44 0.64
CA SER A 49 16.68 5.76 1.93
C SER A 49 15.19 6.09 1.83
N LYS A 50 14.64 6.26 0.61
CA LYS A 50 13.25 6.68 0.38
C LYS A 50 12.45 5.73 -0.51
N GLU A 51 13.11 5.11 -1.51
CA GLU A 51 12.43 4.46 -2.61
C GLU A 51 12.34 2.93 -2.50
N LEU A 52 12.97 2.32 -1.47
CA LEU A 52 12.78 0.90 -1.22
C LEU A 52 11.33 0.61 -0.81
N PRO A 53 10.80 -0.57 -1.14
CA PRO A 53 9.40 -0.90 -0.94
C PRO A 53 9.07 -1.28 0.51
N PHE A 54 9.55 -0.50 1.48
CA PHE A 54 9.39 -0.79 2.90
C PHE A 54 8.30 0.03 3.60
N HIS A 55 7.68 0.99 2.93
CA HIS A 55 6.46 1.61 3.43
C HIS A 55 5.26 0.68 3.25
N LEU A 56 4.36 0.68 4.23
CA LEU A 56 3.17 -0.18 4.26
C LEU A 56 2.33 -0.07 2.98
N CYS A 57 2.13 1.16 2.50
CA CYS A 57 1.41 1.42 1.25
C CYS A 57 2.15 0.90 0.02
N THR A 58 3.49 0.89 0.03
CA THR A 58 4.29 0.36 -1.08
C THR A 58 4.26 -1.16 -1.10
N ILE A 59 4.39 -1.82 0.06
CA ILE A 59 4.20 -3.28 0.20
C ILE A 59 2.81 -3.68 -0.30
N SER A 60 1.76 -2.97 0.16
CA SER A 60 0.38 -3.20 -0.28
C SER A 60 0.21 -2.98 -1.79
N GLY A 61 0.85 -1.96 -2.35
CA GLY A 61 0.86 -1.71 -3.79
C GLY A 61 1.52 -2.83 -4.59
N LEU A 62 2.66 -3.35 -4.14
CA LEU A 62 3.30 -4.51 -4.76
C LEU A 62 2.43 -5.77 -4.68
N ILE A 63 1.74 -5.98 -3.55
CA ILE A 63 0.79 -7.08 -3.44
C ILE A 63 -0.32 -6.92 -4.48
N CYS A 64 -0.88 -5.71 -4.68
CA CYS A 64 -1.85 -5.45 -5.74
C CYS A 64 -1.30 -5.81 -7.14
N CYS A 65 -0.03 -5.49 -7.42
CA CYS A 65 0.59 -5.79 -8.71
C CYS A 65 0.71 -7.29 -8.98
N PHE A 66 0.98 -8.10 -7.95
CA PHE A 66 1.41 -9.48 -8.17
C PHE A 66 0.42 -10.55 -7.69
N ILE A 67 -0.50 -10.27 -6.77
CA ILE A 67 -1.38 -11.27 -6.16
C ILE A 67 -2.18 -12.08 -7.19
N MET A 68 -2.59 -11.47 -8.32
CA MET A 68 -3.36 -12.15 -9.35
C MET A 68 -2.53 -13.10 -10.21
N PHE A 69 -1.19 -13.04 -10.13
CA PHE A 69 -0.25 -13.89 -10.85
C PHE A 69 0.35 -14.99 -9.97
N ILE A 70 0.14 -14.92 -8.66
CA ILE A 70 0.54 -15.94 -7.70
C ILE A 70 -0.49 -17.09 -7.71
N PRO A 71 -0.07 -18.36 -7.54
CA PRO A 71 -1.00 -19.48 -7.41
C PRO A 71 -2.03 -19.27 -6.29
N GLU A 72 -3.28 -19.66 -6.51
CA GLU A 72 -4.40 -19.40 -5.58
C GLU A 72 -4.13 -19.88 -4.16
N LYS A 73 -3.51 -21.04 -4.00
CA LYS A 73 -3.14 -21.60 -2.69
C LYS A 73 -2.22 -20.71 -1.86
N ASN A 74 -1.48 -19.80 -2.49
CA ASN A 74 -0.51 -18.92 -1.84
C ASN A 74 -1.02 -17.48 -1.66
N ARG A 75 -2.24 -17.16 -2.14
CA ARG A 75 -2.78 -15.79 -2.09
C ARG A 75 -3.36 -15.40 -0.75
N GLN A 76 -3.74 -16.37 0.08
CA GLN A 76 -4.55 -16.12 1.27
C GLN A 76 -3.94 -15.09 2.22
N PHE A 77 -2.68 -15.28 2.61
CA PHE A 77 -2.00 -14.35 3.51
C PHE A 77 -1.79 -12.97 2.87
N LEU A 78 -1.42 -12.92 1.59
CA LEU A 78 -1.23 -11.66 0.86
C LEU A 78 -2.53 -10.87 0.75
N PHE A 79 -3.65 -11.56 0.53
CA PHE A 79 -4.97 -10.95 0.52
C PHE A 79 -5.34 -10.38 1.90
N GLU A 80 -5.13 -11.15 2.97
CA GLU A 80 -5.42 -10.73 4.34
C GLU A 80 -4.58 -9.51 4.73
N PHE A 81 -3.29 -9.53 4.44
CA PHE A 81 -2.39 -8.40 4.65
C PHE A 81 -2.87 -7.17 3.87
N LEU A 82 -3.12 -7.32 2.56
CA LEU A 82 -3.61 -6.23 1.73
C LEU A 82 -4.95 -5.69 2.22
N PHE A 83 -5.84 -6.56 2.70
CA PHE A 83 -7.16 -6.17 3.18
C PHE A 83 -7.08 -5.25 4.41
N PHE A 84 -6.24 -5.59 5.39
CA PHE A 84 -6.08 -4.76 6.58
C PHE A 84 -5.13 -3.59 6.33
N CYS A 85 -3.91 -3.86 5.93
CA CYS A 85 -2.87 -2.85 5.79
C CYS A 85 -3.11 -1.91 4.61
N GLY A 86 -3.60 -2.44 3.48
CA GLY A 86 -3.89 -1.64 2.29
C GLY A 86 -5.05 -0.67 2.53
N ILE A 87 -6.15 -1.13 3.15
CA ILE A 87 -7.30 -0.28 3.42
C ILE A 87 -6.95 0.78 4.47
N ILE A 88 -6.39 0.39 5.62
CA ILE A 88 -6.07 1.32 6.70
C ILE A 88 -5.00 2.32 6.24
N GLY A 89 -3.88 1.84 5.70
CA GLY A 89 -2.81 2.70 5.22
C GLY A 89 -3.23 3.59 4.05
N GLY A 90 -4.07 3.08 3.13
CA GLY A 90 -4.60 3.87 2.02
C GLY A 90 -5.53 4.99 2.47
N VAL A 91 -6.44 4.70 3.40
CA VAL A 91 -7.35 5.72 3.98
C VAL A 91 -6.55 6.78 4.72
N GLN A 92 -5.61 6.36 5.58
CA GLN A 92 -4.77 7.29 6.32
C GLN A 92 -3.97 8.21 5.39
N ALA A 93 -3.32 7.67 4.37
CA ALA A 93 -2.53 8.44 3.43
C ALA A 93 -3.38 9.46 2.62
N ILE A 94 -4.63 9.12 2.29
CA ILE A 94 -5.54 10.06 1.62
C ILE A 94 -6.01 11.17 2.55
N LEU A 95 -6.20 10.87 3.84
CA LEU A 95 -6.66 11.85 4.83
C LEU A 95 -5.53 12.78 5.30
N THR A 96 -4.30 12.29 5.36
CA THR A 96 -3.10 13.04 5.78
C THR A 96 -2.00 12.93 4.71
N PRO A 97 -2.20 13.50 3.50
CA PRO A 97 -1.26 13.35 2.42
C PRO A 97 0.06 14.05 2.75
N LEU A 98 1.15 13.27 2.71
CA LEU A 98 2.50 13.82 2.69
C LEU A 98 2.75 14.39 1.29
N GLY A 99 2.86 15.70 1.21
CA GLY A 99 3.23 16.40 -0.01
C GLY A 99 4.72 16.33 -0.21
N ASP A 100 5.21 15.46 -1.06
CA ASP A 100 6.56 15.60 -1.58
C ASP A 100 6.57 16.72 -2.62
N ASP A 101 7.40 17.73 -2.39
CA ASP A 101 7.58 18.83 -3.34
C ASP A 101 8.49 18.37 -4.49
N TYR A 102 7.92 17.60 -5.41
CA TYR A 102 8.60 17.20 -6.65
C TYR A 102 8.51 18.30 -7.75
N GLY A 103 8.33 19.56 -7.37
CA GLY A 103 8.30 20.70 -8.31
C GLY A 103 6.96 20.87 -9.02
N GLY A 104 5.86 20.62 -8.31
CA GLY A 104 4.49 20.99 -8.69
C GLY A 104 4.04 20.33 -9.97
N TYR A 105 3.62 19.27 -10.03
CA TYR A 105 2.81 18.51 -10.95
C TYR A 105 3.19 17.07 -10.95
N ASN A 106 2.37 16.38 -10.71
CA ASN A 106 1.45 15.91 -11.54
C ASN A 106 1.51 14.42 -11.71
N PHE A 107 2.57 13.79 -12.24
CA PHE A 107 2.69 12.35 -12.24
C PHE A 107 2.73 11.80 -10.79
N PHE A 108 3.57 12.37 -9.92
CA PHE A 108 3.71 11.94 -8.53
C PHE A 108 2.42 12.17 -7.72
N TYR A 109 1.76 13.32 -7.92
CA TYR A 109 0.47 13.60 -7.32
C TYR A 109 -0.60 12.59 -7.79
N VAL A 110 -0.73 12.41 -9.10
CA VAL A 110 -1.67 11.43 -9.67
C VAL A 110 -1.34 10.01 -9.21
N GLN A 111 -0.07 9.63 -9.24
CA GLN A 111 0.41 8.32 -8.81
C GLN A 111 0.14 8.09 -7.32
N PHE A 112 0.35 9.10 -6.46
CA PHE A 112 0.05 9.03 -5.04
C PHE A 112 -1.42 8.67 -4.79
N PHE A 113 -2.35 9.46 -5.32
CA PHE A 113 -3.79 9.21 -5.12
C PHE A 113 -4.26 7.95 -5.82
N PHE A 114 -3.73 7.64 -7.01
CA PHE A 114 -4.03 6.40 -7.71
C PHE A 114 -3.61 5.18 -6.90
N LYS A 115 -2.36 5.13 -6.44
CA LYS A 115 -1.84 4.04 -5.62
C LYS A 115 -2.69 3.83 -4.36
N HIS A 116 -2.97 4.89 -3.60
CA HIS A 116 -3.71 4.78 -2.34
C HIS A 116 -5.18 4.41 -2.57
N ALA A 117 -5.82 4.93 -3.62
CA ALA A 117 -7.15 4.48 -4.00
C ALA A 117 -7.18 2.99 -4.40
N MET A 118 -6.16 2.52 -5.11
CA MET A 118 -6.08 1.12 -5.55
C MET A 118 -5.83 0.15 -4.41
N ILE A 119 -4.95 0.46 -3.45
CA ILE A 119 -4.74 -0.43 -2.30
C ILE A 119 -5.97 -0.52 -1.38
N ILE A 120 -6.91 0.43 -1.48
CA ILE A 120 -8.23 0.35 -0.83
C ILE A 120 -9.21 -0.46 -1.70
N ALA A 121 -9.36 -0.10 -2.96
CA ALA A 121 -10.39 -0.67 -3.84
C ALA A 121 -10.12 -2.13 -4.20
N PHE A 122 -8.85 -2.49 -4.42
CA PHE A 122 -8.47 -3.80 -4.93
C PHE A 122 -8.82 -4.95 -3.98
N PRO A 123 -8.46 -4.92 -2.67
CA PRO A 123 -8.86 -6.00 -1.75
C PRO A 123 -10.37 -6.10 -1.56
N ILE A 124 -11.10 -4.98 -1.60
CA ILE A 124 -12.56 -4.98 -1.56
C ILE A 124 -13.11 -5.67 -2.83
N TYR A 125 -12.52 -5.38 -3.99
CA TYR A 125 -12.87 -6.03 -5.24
C TYR A 125 -12.61 -7.54 -5.19
N LEU A 126 -11.43 -7.97 -4.73
CA LEU A 126 -11.08 -9.39 -4.61
C LEU A 126 -12.05 -10.14 -3.71
N ARG A 127 -12.46 -9.52 -2.59
CA ARG A 127 -13.45 -10.09 -1.68
C ARG A 127 -14.82 -10.23 -2.34
N ASN A 128 -15.34 -9.14 -2.92
CA ASN A 128 -16.73 -9.07 -3.38
C ASN A 128 -16.95 -9.78 -4.72
N ASN A 129 -15.93 -9.79 -5.58
CA ASN A 129 -16.06 -10.25 -6.97
C ASN A 129 -15.35 -11.56 -7.26
N LEU A 130 -14.28 -11.89 -6.54
CA LEU A 130 -13.53 -13.14 -6.70
C LEU A 130 -13.70 -14.10 -5.51
N GLY A 131 -14.53 -13.72 -4.53
CA GLY A 131 -14.91 -14.60 -3.41
C GLY A 131 -13.80 -14.87 -2.40
N MET A 132 -12.72 -14.08 -2.37
CA MET A 132 -11.68 -14.20 -1.36
C MET A 132 -12.23 -13.86 0.03
N LYS A 133 -11.91 -14.65 1.03
CA LYS A 133 -12.46 -14.52 2.39
C LYS A 133 -11.33 -14.37 3.40
N LEU A 134 -11.59 -13.59 4.44
CA LEU A 134 -10.69 -13.51 5.60
C LEU A 134 -10.77 -14.80 6.41
N SER A 135 -9.63 -15.38 6.77
CA SER A 135 -9.57 -16.54 7.63
C SER A 135 -9.77 -16.15 9.10
N LYS A 136 -10.08 -17.14 9.93
CA LYS A 136 -10.18 -16.93 11.38
C LYS A 136 -8.85 -16.40 11.91
N PHE A 137 -8.90 -15.36 12.73
CA PHE A 137 -7.72 -14.66 13.27
C PHE A 137 -6.77 -14.02 12.24
N SER A 138 -7.25 -13.75 11.03
CA SER A 138 -6.43 -13.05 10.00
C SER A 138 -5.90 -11.70 10.49
N TRP A 139 -6.70 -10.94 11.25
CA TRP A 139 -6.28 -9.70 11.89
C TRP A 139 -5.08 -9.90 12.84
N LEU A 140 -5.10 -10.97 13.65
CA LEU A 140 -4.00 -11.27 14.59
C LEU A 140 -2.71 -11.67 13.83
N LYS A 141 -2.84 -12.45 12.77
CA LYS A 141 -1.68 -12.81 11.92
C LYS A 141 -1.06 -11.57 11.29
N THR A 142 -1.89 -10.67 10.78
CA THR A 142 -1.42 -9.41 10.17
C THR A 142 -0.77 -8.51 11.22
N PHE A 143 -1.37 -8.36 12.38
CA PHE A 143 -0.82 -7.62 13.50
C PHE A 143 0.55 -8.15 13.94
N LEU A 144 0.67 -9.46 14.17
CA LEU A 144 1.95 -10.08 14.53
C LEU A 144 3.01 -9.89 13.45
N MET A 145 2.64 -9.97 12.17
CA MET A 145 3.55 -9.72 11.06
C MET A 145 4.01 -8.26 11.01
N LEU A 146 3.12 -7.30 11.27
CA LEU A 146 3.48 -5.89 11.36
C LEU A 146 4.48 -5.63 12.47
N ASN A 147 4.28 -6.20 13.66
CA ASN A 147 5.23 -6.09 14.78
C ASN A 147 6.62 -6.65 14.42
N VAL A 148 6.69 -7.82 13.78
CA VAL A 148 7.95 -8.39 13.30
C VAL A 148 8.60 -7.47 12.26
N LEU A 149 7.81 -6.96 11.31
CA LEU A 149 8.29 -6.04 10.28
C LEU A 149 8.81 -4.73 10.90
N MET A 150 8.12 -4.19 11.89
CA MET A 150 8.53 -2.98 12.61
C MET A 150 9.89 -3.17 13.27
N ILE A 151 10.10 -4.28 14.01
CA ILE A 151 11.39 -4.58 14.66
C ILE A 151 12.52 -4.66 13.64
N ILE A 152 12.28 -5.29 12.50
CA ILE A 152 13.26 -5.39 11.40
C ILE A 152 13.54 -4.01 10.81
N LEU A 153 12.50 -3.20 10.58
CA LEU A 153 12.62 -1.90 9.94
C LEU A 153 13.30 -0.85 10.83
N ILE A 154 13.18 -0.93 12.16
CA ILE A 154 13.96 -0.06 13.06
C ILE A 154 15.46 -0.19 12.75
N GLN A 155 15.96 -1.41 12.61
CA GLN A 155 17.37 -1.67 12.32
C GLN A 155 17.75 -1.29 10.88
N ILE A 156 16.90 -1.59 9.91
CA ILE A 156 17.13 -1.21 8.50
C ILE A 156 17.20 0.32 8.36
N ASN A 157 16.31 1.04 9.04
CA ASN A 157 16.29 2.49 9.02
C ASN A 157 17.60 3.09 9.60
N ASP A 158 18.09 2.53 10.69
CA ASP A 158 19.36 2.97 11.29
C ASP A 158 20.54 2.73 10.33
N ILE A 159 20.58 1.59 9.65
CA ILE A 159 21.66 1.25 8.70
C ILE A 159 21.61 2.15 7.45
N LEU A 160 20.41 2.44 6.93
CA LEU A 160 20.22 3.18 5.68
C LEU A 160 20.08 4.69 5.87
N GLY A 161 20.00 5.19 7.11
CA GLY A 161 19.63 6.57 7.39
C GLY A 161 18.24 6.91 6.88
N SER A 162 17.31 5.95 6.92
CA SER A 162 15.96 6.04 6.41
C SER A 162 14.92 6.13 7.54
N ASN A 163 13.65 6.29 7.18
CA ASN A 163 12.54 6.28 8.14
C ASN A 163 11.32 5.54 7.56
N TYR A 164 11.55 4.33 7.04
CA TYR A 164 10.48 3.50 6.51
C TYR A 164 9.44 3.18 7.59
N MET A 165 8.16 3.22 7.21
CA MET A 165 6.99 3.07 8.08
C MET A 165 6.96 4.05 9.28
N TYR A 166 7.84 5.08 9.29
CA TYR A 166 7.93 6.07 10.38
C TYR A 166 8.15 5.45 11.76
N VAL A 167 8.85 4.32 11.82
CA VAL A 167 9.04 3.59 13.09
C VAL A 167 10.16 4.16 13.97
N ASN A 168 11.10 4.93 13.39
CA ASN A 168 12.18 5.57 14.14
C ASN A 168 11.85 7.03 14.51
N ILE A 169 11.18 7.74 13.59
CA ILE A 169 10.83 9.16 13.75
C ILE A 169 9.37 9.33 13.26
N PRO A 170 8.52 10.07 13.98
CA PRO A 170 7.16 10.31 13.53
C PRO A 170 7.12 11.06 12.19
N PRO A 171 6.05 10.91 11.38
CA PRO A 171 5.92 11.66 10.13
C PRO A 171 5.88 13.16 10.37
N ALA A 172 6.40 13.94 9.42
CA ALA A 172 6.46 15.41 9.52
C ALA A 172 5.09 16.10 9.44
N VAL A 173 4.06 15.39 9.01
CA VAL A 173 2.68 15.90 8.93
C VAL A 173 1.95 15.64 10.24
N GLU A 174 1.19 16.64 10.70
CA GLU A 174 0.29 16.45 11.84
C GLU A 174 -0.68 15.30 11.54
N ASN A 175 -0.61 14.28 12.37
CA ASN A 175 -1.44 13.10 12.24
C ASN A 175 -2.07 12.77 13.59
N PRO A 176 -3.40 12.70 13.68
CA PRO A 176 -4.10 12.46 14.95
C PRO A 176 -3.77 11.10 15.57
N LEU A 177 -3.20 10.16 14.83
CA LEU A 177 -2.77 8.85 15.34
C LEU A 177 -1.35 8.88 15.92
N VAL A 178 -0.60 9.97 15.73
CA VAL A 178 0.72 10.15 16.35
C VAL A 178 0.57 10.78 17.73
N ILE A 179 0.37 9.95 18.72
CA ILE A 179 0.16 10.37 20.11
C ILE A 179 1.40 10.03 20.95
N GLY A 180 2.04 11.06 21.50
CA GLY A 180 3.22 10.91 22.35
C GLY A 180 4.54 10.93 21.59
N LYS A 181 5.64 10.65 22.31
CA LYS A 181 7.00 10.59 21.77
C LYS A 181 7.38 9.14 21.43
N TRP A 182 8.46 8.95 20.66
CA TRP A 182 9.03 7.64 20.44
C TRP A 182 9.41 6.96 21.78
N PRO A 183 9.13 5.69 21.99
CA PRO A 183 8.42 4.75 21.10
C PRO A 183 6.88 4.71 21.32
N ILE A 184 6.32 5.58 22.17
CA ILE A 184 4.92 5.50 22.62
C ILE A 184 3.93 5.64 21.46
N TYR A 185 4.20 6.54 20.49
CA TYR A 185 3.29 6.72 19.36
C TYR A 185 3.13 5.45 18.50
N LEU A 186 4.07 4.51 18.54
CA LEU A 186 3.98 3.25 17.78
C LEU A 186 2.80 2.39 18.21
N TYR A 187 2.38 2.47 19.50
CA TYR A 187 1.18 1.76 19.98
C TYR A 187 -0.12 2.26 19.35
N TRP A 188 -0.13 3.47 18.85
CA TRP A 188 -1.29 4.09 18.20
C TRP A 188 -1.19 4.05 16.69
N TRP A 189 0.00 3.76 16.18
CA TRP A 189 0.31 3.72 14.75
C TRP A 189 -0.08 2.38 14.10
N GLU A 190 -0.16 1.31 14.87
CA GLU A 190 -0.60 -0.03 14.47
C GLU A 190 -2.12 -0.22 14.59
#